data_09ac920c22c9355a0ad9001738ec4ed0
#
_entry.id   09ac920c22c9355a0ad9001738ec4ed0
#
_cell.length_a   1.000
_cell.length_b   1.000
_cell.length_c   1.000
_cell.angle_alpha   90.00
_cell.angle_beta   90.00
_cell.angle_gamma   90.00
#
_symmetry.space_group_name_H-M   'P 1'
#
loop_
_entity.id
_entity.type
_entity.pdbx_description
1 polymer ?
#
loop_
_entity_poly.entity_id
_entity_poly.type
_entity_poly.pdbx_seq_one_letter_code
_entity_poly.pdbx_strand_id
1 'polypeptide(L)'
;MKKGKPSALLPIAVFLVFYLGLGIYSEYILKIPMGFYNIPIVVAFLAAILVACLQNRSVPFEEKLALMGQGIGDKNIITMLLIFLAAGTFVGVVGRSSAESIAYFMLSWIPAKYAVAVLFVVACFVSTAMGTSVGTITLLVPIAAAVAETSGFSLALCVASVMGGSMFGDNLSFISDTTIAACNGQGCEMKDKFRENFWIALPAALAALALILVISFRQAPGTPIVHEYHLLQMVPYLLVLIGGIAGIQVFIVLLIGIASGAVIMLGTGQTTLLDMLSSMGSGTSGMFETCMVAILVAAMCALIRENGGFTVLLRAIHKIFCGKKGGQLGVGILVALLDIATANNTVAIVIANPIAKQMSEDYGITPRKTASLLDTFSCISQGILPYGAQMLVAISAVHELGYELSAFEIMANLFYPGMLLVSSLIFIFVLPDRKNAESNA
;
A
#
# COMPACT_ATOMS: atom_id res chain seq x y z
N MET A 1 23.54 -11.61 17.64
CA MET A 1 22.89 -10.29 17.34
C MET A 1 23.80 -9.18 17.90
N LYS A 2 24.17 -8.20 17.08
CA LYS A 2 24.93 -7.01 17.54
C LYS A 2 24.17 -6.33 18.68
N LYS A 3 24.89 -5.83 19.72
CA LYS A 3 24.25 -5.02 20.78
C LYS A 3 23.77 -3.72 20.16
N GLY A 4 22.47 -3.62 19.85
CA GLY A 4 21.88 -2.41 19.30
C GLY A 4 21.88 -1.26 20.31
N LYS A 5 22.05 -0.03 19.83
CA LYS A 5 21.92 1.20 20.62
C LYS A 5 20.60 1.89 20.26
N PRO A 6 19.81 2.41 21.23
CA PRO A 6 18.58 3.15 20.94
C PRO A 6 18.78 4.32 19.97
N SER A 7 19.95 4.96 20.02
CA SER A 7 20.30 6.05 19.10
C SER A 7 20.29 5.65 17.61
N ALA A 8 20.40 4.36 17.31
CA ALA A 8 20.34 3.89 15.91
C ALA A 8 18.95 4.09 15.27
N LEU A 9 17.89 4.33 16.05
CA LEU A 9 16.55 4.69 15.56
C LEU A 9 16.37 6.21 15.35
N LEU A 10 17.35 7.03 15.72
CA LEU A 10 17.27 8.48 15.57
C LEU A 10 16.96 8.96 14.15
N PRO A 11 17.48 8.34 13.06
CA PRO A 11 17.11 8.73 11.69
C PRO A 11 15.60 8.68 11.43
N ILE A 12 14.91 7.66 11.93
CA ILE A 12 13.44 7.54 11.82
C ILE A 12 12.76 8.68 12.59
N ALA A 13 13.19 8.94 13.82
CA ALA A 13 12.64 10.03 14.62
C ALA A 13 12.85 11.39 13.93
N VAL A 14 14.02 11.63 13.35
CA VAL A 14 14.32 12.87 12.58
C VAL A 14 13.41 12.97 11.37
N PHE A 15 13.22 11.90 10.60
CA PHE A 15 12.29 11.89 9.48
C PHE A 15 10.86 12.24 9.92
N LEU A 16 10.34 11.55 10.95
CA LEU A 16 8.97 11.75 11.42
C LEU A 16 8.77 13.19 11.95
N VAL A 17 9.71 13.70 12.74
CA VAL A 17 9.62 15.08 13.26
C VAL A 17 9.72 16.09 12.13
N PHE A 18 10.62 15.89 11.16
CA PHE A 18 10.83 16.82 10.06
C PHE A 18 9.61 16.79 9.10
N TYR A 19 9.17 15.62 8.67
CA TYR A 19 8.09 15.50 7.68
C TYR A 19 6.73 15.69 8.33
N LEU A 20 6.35 14.85 9.32
CA LEU A 20 5.04 14.96 9.96
C LEU A 20 4.95 16.19 10.87
N GLY A 21 5.99 16.49 11.64
CA GLY A 21 5.98 17.61 12.58
C GLY A 21 5.85 18.95 11.88
N LEU A 22 6.67 19.22 10.86
CA LEU A 22 6.59 20.46 10.08
C LEU A 22 5.32 20.49 9.20
N GLY A 23 4.89 19.33 8.64
CA GLY A 23 3.67 19.24 7.87
C GLY A 23 2.45 19.64 8.68
N ILE A 24 2.28 19.03 9.84
CA ILE A 24 1.20 19.36 10.80
C ILE A 24 1.29 20.83 11.24
N TYR A 25 2.49 21.32 11.55
CA TYR A 25 2.71 22.70 11.94
C TYR A 25 2.28 23.69 10.84
N SER A 26 2.67 23.42 9.59
CA SER A 26 2.32 24.28 8.44
C SER A 26 0.82 24.29 8.16
N GLU A 27 0.17 23.14 8.18
CA GLU A 27 -1.24 23.03 7.79
C GLU A 27 -2.19 23.45 8.92
N TYR A 28 -1.96 23.00 10.15
CA TYR A 28 -2.90 23.21 11.26
C TYR A 28 -2.57 24.42 12.13
N ILE A 29 -1.30 24.81 12.27
CA ILE A 29 -0.88 25.94 13.12
C ILE A 29 -0.74 27.20 12.27
N LEU A 30 0.03 27.15 11.17
CA LEU A 30 0.17 28.29 10.25
C LEU A 30 -1.03 28.45 9.31
N LYS A 31 -1.92 27.46 9.24
CA LYS A 31 -3.12 27.43 8.39
C LYS A 31 -2.81 27.69 6.90
N ILE A 32 -1.67 27.22 6.43
CA ILE A 32 -1.29 27.28 5.03
C ILE A 32 -2.08 26.18 4.30
N PRO A 33 -2.93 26.47 3.33
CA PRO A 33 -3.62 25.47 2.55
C PRO A 33 -2.62 24.49 1.93
N MET A 34 -2.88 23.19 2.06
CA MET A 34 -1.96 22.12 1.59
C MET A 34 -0.53 22.26 2.17
N GLY A 35 -0.38 22.83 3.37
CA GLY A 35 0.91 23.11 4.00
C GLY A 35 1.78 21.89 4.21
N PHE A 36 1.15 20.71 4.31
CA PHE A 36 1.85 19.44 4.41
C PHE A 36 2.66 19.11 3.14
N TYR A 37 2.17 19.48 1.96
CA TYR A 37 2.86 19.25 0.69
C TYR A 37 4.00 20.22 0.40
N ASN A 38 4.10 21.31 1.17
CA ASN A 38 5.23 22.23 1.07
C ASN A 38 6.52 21.66 1.63
N ILE A 39 6.47 20.48 2.27
CA ILE A 39 7.64 19.80 2.80
C ILE A 39 7.98 18.61 1.89
N PRO A 40 8.99 18.75 1.01
CA PRO A 40 9.35 17.68 0.11
C PRO A 40 9.81 16.46 0.90
N ILE A 41 9.08 15.35 0.78
CA ILE A 41 9.37 14.11 1.49
C ILE A 41 10.79 13.58 1.22
N VAL A 42 11.27 13.77 -0.01
CA VAL A 42 12.63 13.42 -0.42
C VAL A 42 13.67 14.15 0.43
N VAL A 43 13.45 15.45 0.72
CA VAL A 43 14.37 16.25 1.55
C VAL A 43 14.33 15.76 3.01
N ALA A 44 13.18 15.39 3.53
CA ALA A 44 13.06 14.82 4.87
C ALA A 44 13.83 13.49 5.00
N PHE A 45 13.76 12.61 4.00
CA PHE A 45 14.55 11.38 3.98
C PHE A 45 16.04 11.64 3.82
N LEU A 46 16.46 12.62 3.03
CA LEU A 46 17.88 13.01 2.91
C LEU A 46 18.43 13.51 4.24
N ALA A 47 17.66 14.31 5.00
CA ALA A 47 18.03 14.74 6.34
C ALA A 47 18.17 13.54 7.31
N ALA A 48 17.26 12.58 7.24
CA ALA A 48 17.34 11.35 8.04
C ALA A 48 18.56 10.48 7.68
N ILE A 49 18.86 10.33 6.38
CA ILE A 49 20.06 9.61 5.90
C ILE A 49 21.33 10.32 6.35
N LEU A 50 21.38 11.65 6.31
CA LEU A 50 22.51 12.40 6.83
C LEU A 50 22.77 12.06 8.30
N VAL A 51 21.72 12.03 9.13
CA VAL A 51 21.83 11.64 10.54
C VAL A 51 22.30 10.18 10.66
N ALA A 52 21.77 9.25 9.85
CA ALA A 52 22.22 7.85 9.83
C ALA A 52 23.71 7.73 9.47
N CYS A 53 24.18 8.53 8.51
CA CYS A 53 25.60 8.58 8.11
C CYS A 53 26.51 9.18 9.19
N LEU A 54 26.03 10.14 9.99
CA LEU A 54 26.78 10.74 11.09
C LEU A 54 26.90 9.81 12.30
N GLN A 55 26.04 8.78 12.37
CA GLN A 55 26.15 7.74 13.38
C GLN A 55 27.28 6.77 13.05
N ASN A 56 27.76 6.04 14.06
CA ASN A 56 28.80 5.02 13.91
C ASN A 56 30.02 5.54 13.12
N ARG A 57 30.69 6.54 13.68
CA ARG A 57 31.86 7.22 13.02
C ARG A 57 33.05 6.31 12.77
N SER A 58 33.09 5.12 13.36
CA SER A 58 34.13 4.13 13.13
C SER A 58 34.03 3.42 11.78
N VAL A 59 32.85 3.48 11.13
CA VAL A 59 32.63 2.90 9.80
C VAL A 59 32.88 3.97 8.73
N PRO A 60 33.79 3.72 7.77
CA PRO A 60 34.05 4.62 6.66
C PRO A 60 32.80 4.92 5.83
N PHE A 61 32.77 6.10 5.20
CA PHE A 61 31.61 6.49 4.39
C PHE A 61 31.40 5.56 3.19
N GLU A 62 32.47 5.07 2.58
CA GLU A 62 32.39 4.10 1.46
C GLU A 62 31.69 2.80 1.86
N GLU A 63 31.95 2.30 3.07
CA GLU A 63 31.25 1.12 3.59
C GLU A 63 29.77 1.40 3.84
N LYS A 64 29.43 2.62 4.32
CA LYS A 64 28.03 3.06 4.45
C LYS A 64 27.33 3.14 3.10
N LEU A 65 28.02 3.63 2.05
CA LEU A 65 27.51 3.63 0.67
C LEU A 65 27.25 2.22 0.16
N ALA A 66 28.19 1.29 0.42
CA ALA A 66 27.98 -0.12 0.04
C ALA A 66 26.79 -0.74 0.73
N LEU A 67 26.57 -0.46 2.03
CA LEU A 67 25.40 -0.91 2.77
C LEU A 67 24.08 -0.33 2.20
N MET A 68 24.07 0.97 1.90
CA MET A 68 22.92 1.61 1.25
C MET A 68 22.64 0.98 -0.12
N GLY A 69 23.67 0.74 -0.92
CA GLY A 69 23.57 0.07 -2.22
C GLY A 69 22.97 -1.35 -2.11
N GLN A 70 23.35 -2.11 -1.09
CA GLN A 70 22.75 -3.42 -0.81
C GLN A 70 21.26 -3.32 -0.44
N GLY A 71 20.88 -2.29 0.34
CA GLY A 71 19.48 -2.05 0.68
C GLY A 71 18.64 -1.68 -0.53
N ILE A 72 19.13 -0.80 -1.39
CA ILE A 72 18.47 -0.38 -2.63
C ILE A 72 18.36 -1.53 -3.62
N GLY A 73 19.39 -2.38 -3.70
CA GLY A 73 19.42 -3.56 -4.57
C GLY A 73 18.55 -4.75 -4.11
N ASP A 74 17.75 -4.59 -3.05
CA ASP A 74 16.80 -5.62 -2.65
C ASP A 74 15.77 -5.88 -3.78
N LYS A 75 15.49 -7.16 -4.03
CA LYS A 75 14.57 -7.59 -5.10
C LYS A 75 13.21 -6.90 -5.00
N ASN A 76 12.67 -6.73 -3.79
CA ASN A 76 11.34 -6.13 -3.61
C ASN A 76 11.38 -4.63 -3.98
N ILE A 77 12.45 -3.92 -3.61
CA ILE A 77 12.62 -2.51 -3.97
C ILE A 77 12.72 -2.34 -5.48
N ILE A 78 13.57 -3.14 -6.15
CA ILE A 78 13.70 -3.12 -7.62
C ILE A 78 12.36 -3.43 -8.30
N THR A 79 11.63 -4.44 -7.81
CA THR A 79 10.30 -4.79 -8.36
C THR A 79 9.32 -3.62 -8.21
N MET A 80 9.29 -2.96 -7.05
CA MET A 80 8.43 -1.79 -6.83
C MET A 80 8.78 -0.63 -7.77
N LEU A 81 10.06 -0.32 -7.95
CA LEU A 81 10.50 0.73 -8.88
C LEU A 81 10.04 0.46 -10.31
N LEU A 82 10.20 -0.78 -10.79
CA LEU A 82 9.73 -1.17 -12.13
C LEU A 82 8.21 -1.05 -12.27
N ILE A 83 7.45 -1.43 -11.24
CA ILE A 83 5.99 -1.28 -11.22
C ILE A 83 5.61 0.20 -11.28
N PHE A 84 6.23 1.06 -10.48
CA PHE A 84 5.93 2.51 -10.46
C PHE A 84 6.20 3.15 -11.82
N LEU A 85 7.37 2.89 -12.42
CA LEU A 85 7.71 3.42 -13.74
C LEU A 85 6.75 2.91 -14.84
N ALA A 86 6.45 1.61 -14.83
CA ALA A 86 5.48 1.05 -15.78
C ALA A 86 4.07 1.60 -15.56
N ALA A 87 3.68 1.85 -14.32
CA ALA A 87 2.39 2.44 -13.96
C ALA A 87 2.23 3.85 -14.54
N GLY A 88 3.22 4.72 -14.30
CA GLY A 88 3.23 6.06 -14.88
C GLY A 88 3.22 6.04 -16.41
N THR A 89 4.02 5.16 -17.01
CA THR A 89 4.02 4.95 -18.47
C THR A 89 2.66 4.50 -18.98
N PHE A 90 1.99 3.55 -18.29
CA PHE A 90 0.66 3.07 -18.66
C PHE A 90 -0.37 4.21 -18.64
N VAL A 91 -0.42 4.99 -17.56
CA VAL A 91 -1.34 6.15 -17.47
C VAL A 91 -1.05 7.15 -18.60
N GLY A 92 0.24 7.42 -18.89
CA GLY A 92 0.64 8.29 -20.00
C GLY A 92 0.18 7.80 -21.37
N VAL A 93 0.13 6.47 -21.61
CA VAL A 93 -0.33 5.89 -22.89
C VAL A 93 -1.84 5.91 -23.01
N VAL A 94 -2.55 5.38 -22.01
CA VAL A 94 -4.01 5.20 -22.10
C VAL A 94 -4.76 6.50 -21.81
N GLY A 95 -4.13 7.43 -21.12
CA GLY A 95 -4.67 8.73 -20.80
C GLY A 95 -5.94 8.67 -19.94
N ARG A 96 -6.54 9.84 -19.76
CA ARG A 96 -7.78 10.03 -19.02
C ARG A 96 -8.99 9.38 -19.75
N SER A 97 -9.02 9.43 -21.08
CA SER A 97 -10.15 8.98 -21.89
C SER A 97 -10.48 7.49 -21.74
N SER A 98 -9.48 6.64 -21.53
CA SER A 98 -9.70 5.20 -21.29
C SER A 98 -10.36 4.94 -19.95
N ALA A 99 -9.92 5.63 -18.89
CA ALA A 99 -10.51 5.53 -17.55
C ALA A 99 -11.95 6.06 -17.54
N GLU A 100 -12.20 7.20 -18.21
CA GLU A 100 -13.53 7.76 -18.39
C GLU A 100 -14.46 6.81 -19.16
N SER A 101 -14.00 6.17 -20.23
CA SER A 101 -14.78 5.18 -20.99
C SER A 101 -15.25 4.03 -20.11
N ILE A 102 -14.39 3.54 -19.21
CA ILE A 102 -14.77 2.51 -18.23
C ILE A 102 -15.79 3.03 -17.22
N ALA A 103 -15.58 4.25 -16.71
CA ALA A 103 -16.52 4.86 -15.76
C ALA A 103 -17.91 5.06 -16.38
N TYR A 104 -17.98 5.57 -17.60
CA TYR A 104 -19.25 5.75 -18.32
C TYR A 104 -19.92 4.40 -18.62
N PHE A 105 -19.16 3.40 -19.07
CA PHE A 105 -19.68 2.05 -19.26
C PHE A 105 -20.23 1.48 -17.95
N MET A 106 -19.50 1.57 -16.87
CA MET A 106 -19.93 1.08 -15.55
C MET A 106 -21.22 1.78 -15.10
N LEU A 107 -21.27 3.10 -15.20
CA LEU A 107 -22.44 3.90 -14.77
C LEU A 107 -23.66 3.77 -15.70
N SER A 108 -23.49 3.28 -16.93
CA SER A 108 -24.61 2.95 -17.80
C SER A 108 -25.38 1.72 -17.34
N TRP A 109 -24.75 0.81 -16.59
CA TRP A 109 -25.33 -0.43 -16.07
C TRP A 109 -25.66 -0.37 -14.58
N ILE A 110 -24.87 0.37 -13.81
CA ILE A 110 -24.94 0.40 -12.35
C ILE A 110 -25.43 1.78 -11.91
N PRO A 111 -26.53 1.86 -11.13
CA PRO A 111 -26.95 3.14 -10.58
C PRO A 111 -25.82 3.80 -9.78
N ALA A 112 -25.61 5.10 -9.99
CA ALA A 112 -24.49 5.86 -9.42
C ALA A 112 -24.31 5.66 -7.90
N LYS A 113 -25.41 5.55 -7.15
CA LYS A 113 -25.41 5.31 -5.69
C LYS A 113 -24.63 4.06 -5.25
N TYR A 114 -24.39 3.09 -6.14
CA TYR A 114 -23.63 1.87 -5.86
C TYR A 114 -22.20 1.93 -6.40
N ALA A 115 -21.85 2.93 -7.21
CA ALA A 115 -20.59 2.99 -7.93
C ALA A 115 -19.37 2.85 -7.01
N VAL A 116 -19.37 3.58 -5.90
CA VAL A 116 -18.26 3.54 -4.92
C VAL A 116 -18.13 2.16 -4.26
N ALA A 117 -19.25 1.54 -3.92
CA ALA A 117 -19.27 0.18 -3.35
C ALA A 117 -18.75 -0.86 -4.37
N VAL A 118 -19.12 -0.69 -5.64
CA VAL A 118 -18.61 -1.55 -6.74
C VAL A 118 -17.11 -1.39 -6.91
N LEU A 119 -16.57 -0.17 -6.86
CA LEU A 119 -15.11 0.06 -6.90
C LEU A 119 -14.41 -0.69 -5.76
N PHE A 120 -14.93 -0.62 -4.54
CA PHE A 120 -14.38 -1.37 -3.40
C PHE A 120 -14.38 -2.89 -3.65
N VAL A 121 -15.52 -3.45 -4.08
CA VAL A 121 -15.66 -4.90 -4.33
C VAL A 121 -14.75 -5.36 -5.47
N VAL A 122 -14.70 -4.61 -6.58
CA VAL A 122 -13.81 -4.91 -7.71
C VAL A 122 -12.35 -4.90 -7.25
N ALA A 123 -11.95 -3.89 -6.47
CA ALA A 123 -10.60 -3.81 -5.92
C ALA A 123 -10.28 -5.01 -5.01
N CYS A 124 -11.23 -5.49 -4.20
CA CYS A 124 -11.05 -6.70 -3.40
C CYS A 124 -10.70 -7.91 -4.26
N PHE A 125 -11.47 -8.16 -5.32
CA PHE A 125 -11.26 -9.32 -6.20
C PHE A 125 -9.97 -9.21 -7.00
N VAL A 126 -9.70 -8.06 -7.61
CA VAL A 126 -8.51 -7.82 -8.42
C VAL A 126 -7.25 -7.98 -7.57
N SER A 127 -7.21 -7.37 -6.39
CA SER A 127 -6.06 -7.44 -5.50
C SER A 127 -5.83 -8.85 -4.95
N THR A 128 -6.90 -9.60 -4.63
CA THR A 128 -6.77 -11.01 -4.21
C THR A 128 -6.14 -11.85 -5.31
N ALA A 129 -6.52 -11.61 -6.56
CA ALA A 129 -6.01 -12.35 -7.72
C ALA A 129 -4.60 -11.94 -8.11
N MET A 130 -4.26 -10.65 -8.04
CA MET A 130 -2.94 -10.11 -8.39
C MET A 130 -1.90 -10.31 -7.27
N GLY A 131 -2.34 -10.43 -6.03
CA GLY A 131 -1.45 -10.54 -4.88
C GLY A 131 -0.67 -9.26 -4.56
N THR A 132 -1.23 -8.08 -4.90
CA THR A 132 -0.60 -6.80 -4.59
C THR A 132 -1.61 -5.67 -4.50
N SER A 133 -1.58 -4.96 -3.39
CA SER A 133 -2.38 -3.75 -3.19
C SER A 133 -1.89 -2.59 -4.07
N VAL A 134 -0.58 -2.38 -4.14
CA VAL A 134 0.03 -1.30 -4.92
C VAL A 134 -0.33 -1.43 -6.40
N GLY A 135 -0.18 -2.64 -6.97
CA GLY A 135 -0.54 -2.90 -8.37
C GLY A 135 -2.02 -2.64 -8.65
N THR A 136 -2.90 -3.08 -7.74
CA THR A 136 -4.35 -2.86 -7.88
C THR A 136 -4.72 -1.37 -7.77
N ILE A 137 -4.13 -0.63 -6.83
CA ILE A 137 -4.31 0.82 -6.68
C ILE A 137 -3.91 1.53 -7.96
N THR A 138 -2.73 1.21 -8.49
CA THR A 138 -2.24 1.76 -9.76
C THR A 138 -3.25 1.63 -10.90
N LEU A 139 -3.91 0.48 -10.98
CA LEU A 139 -4.85 0.19 -12.08
C LEU A 139 -6.21 0.83 -11.88
N LEU A 140 -6.73 0.83 -10.66
CA LEU A 140 -8.12 1.20 -10.40
C LEU A 140 -8.31 2.65 -9.96
N VAL A 141 -7.27 3.33 -9.45
CA VAL A 141 -7.40 4.73 -9.03
C VAL A 141 -7.76 5.66 -10.18
N PRO A 142 -7.20 5.53 -11.40
CA PRO A 142 -7.66 6.33 -12.54
C PRO A 142 -9.15 6.14 -12.86
N ILE A 143 -9.65 4.91 -12.74
CA ILE A 143 -11.08 4.61 -12.92
C ILE A 143 -11.90 5.24 -11.79
N ALA A 144 -11.41 5.18 -10.55
CA ALA A 144 -12.06 5.80 -9.40
C ALA A 144 -12.17 7.32 -9.55
N ALA A 145 -11.14 7.97 -10.09
CA ALA A 145 -11.15 9.40 -10.38
C ALA A 145 -12.20 9.77 -11.45
N ALA A 146 -12.27 8.99 -12.54
CA ALA A 146 -13.26 9.17 -13.58
C ALA A 146 -14.71 8.92 -13.07
N VAL A 147 -14.89 7.92 -12.20
CA VAL A 147 -16.19 7.65 -11.54
C VAL A 147 -16.57 8.82 -10.63
N ALA A 148 -15.63 9.36 -9.84
CA ALA A 148 -15.89 10.50 -8.96
C ALA A 148 -16.40 11.72 -9.74
N GLU A 149 -15.72 12.07 -10.83
CA GLU A 149 -16.10 13.19 -11.70
C GLU A 149 -17.48 13.00 -12.34
N THR A 150 -17.72 11.79 -12.87
CA THR A 150 -18.97 11.50 -13.60
C THR A 150 -20.18 11.37 -12.68
N SER A 151 -20.01 10.80 -11.48
CA SER A 151 -21.11 10.52 -10.54
C SER A 151 -21.33 11.64 -9.53
N GLY A 152 -20.40 12.59 -9.40
CA GLY A 152 -20.45 13.65 -8.39
C GLY A 152 -20.10 13.22 -6.97
N PHE A 153 -19.54 12.00 -6.77
CA PHE A 153 -19.00 11.58 -5.49
C PHE A 153 -17.65 12.24 -5.20
N SER A 154 -17.31 12.32 -3.91
CA SER A 154 -15.98 12.78 -3.49
C SER A 154 -14.88 11.92 -4.09
N LEU A 155 -13.89 12.55 -4.72
CA LEU A 155 -12.69 11.88 -5.24
C LEU A 155 -11.99 11.09 -4.12
N ALA A 156 -11.85 11.69 -2.94
CA ALA A 156 -11.26 11.03 -1.77
C ALA A 156 -11.99 9.74 -1.39
N LEU A 157 -13.33 9.73 -1.42
CA LEU A 157 -14.12 8.55 -1.10
C LEU A 157 -13.94 7.44 -2.15
N CYS A 158 -13.92 7.78 -3.44
CA CYS A 158 -13.72 6.81 -4.52
C CYS A 158 -12.32 6.17 -4.46
N VAL A 159 -11.28 6.99 -4.30
CA VAL A 159 -9.89 6.54 -4.18
C VAL A 159 -9.68 5.72 -2.92
N ALA A 160 -10.16 6.18 -1.76
CA ALA A 160 -10.07 5.44 -0.50
C ALA A 160 -10.80 4.08 -0.56
N SER A 161 -11.92 4.01 -1.30
CA SER A 161 -12.64 2.74 -1.48
C SER A 161 -11.84 1.75 -2.31
N VAL A 162 -11.18 2.19 -3.38
CA VAL A 162 -10.23 1.35 -4.15
C VAL A 162 -9.07 0.91 -3.27
N MET A 163 -8.46 1.82 -2.51
CA MET A 163 -7.36 1.49 -1.61
C MET A 163 -7.79 0.46 -0.56
N GLY A 164 -8.92 0.66 0.10
CA GLY A 164 -9.44 -0.27 1.11
C GLY A 164 -9.73 -1.66 0.55
N GLY A 165 -10.34 -1.75 -0.64
CA GLY A 165 -10.55 -3.01 -1.35
C GLY A 165 -9.24 -3.69 -1.76
N SER A 166 -8.27 -2.92 -2.23
CA SER A 166 -6.94 -3.40 -2.59
C SER A 166 -6.19 -3.98 -1.38
N MET A 167 -6.29 -3.33 -0.23
CA MET A 167 -5.72 -3.80 1.03
C MET A 167 -6.36 -5.12 1.48
N PHE A 168 -7.69 -5.25 1.38
CA PHE A 168 -8.39 -6.50 1.69
C PHE A 168 -7.89 -7.64 0.81
N GLY A 169 -7.80 -7.41 -0.51
CA GLY A 169 -7.40 -8.45 -1.45
C GLY A 169 -5.95 -8.91 -1.23
N ASP A 170 -5.04 -7.98 -1.01
CA ASP A 170 -3.63 -8.25 -0.71
C ASP A 170 -3.48 -9.10 0.57
N ASN A 171 -4.19 -8.71 1.63
CA ASN A 171 -4.18 -9.41 2.92
C ASN A 171 -4.76 -10.85 2.84
N LEU A 172 -5.65 -11.13 1.90
CA LEU A 172 -6.23 -12.46 1.69
C LEU A 172 -5.64 -13.22 0.50
N SER A 173 -4.72 -12.64 -0.26
CA SER A 173 -4.10 -13.33 -1.39
C SER A 173 -3.14 -14.44 -0.94
N PHE A 174 -3.15 -15.57 -1.68
CA PHE A 174 -2.18 -16.65 -1.50
C PHE A 174 -0.82 -16.34 -2.12
N ILE A 175 -0.77 -15.42 -3.08
CA ILE A 175 0.42 -15.10 -3.87
C ILE A 175 1.03 -13.74 -3.50
N SER A 176 0.46 -13.06 -2.51
CA SER A 176 0.98 -11.77 -2.03
C SER A 176 2.36 -11.95 -1.39
N ASP A 177 3.27 -11.01 -1.70
CA ASP A 177 4.61 -10.98 -1.11
C ASP A 177 4.57 -10.90 0.43
N THR A 178 3.58 -10.19 1.00
CA THR A 178 3.37 -10.11 2.45
C THR A 178 2.97 -11.45 3.03
N THR A 179 2.03 -12.16 2.39
CA THR A 179 1.61 -13.50 2.79
C THR A 179 2.78 -14.49 2.72
N ILE A 180 3.54 -14.47 1.62
CA ILE A 180 4.71 -15.33 1.42
C ILE A 180 5.76 -15.05 2.50
N ALA A 181 6.08 -13.77 2.75
CA ALA A 181 7.04 -13.37 3.77
C ALA A 181 6.62 -13.81 5.18
N ALA A 182 5.35 -13.58 5.54
CA ALA A 182 4.83 -13.96 6.85
C ALA A 182 4.83 -15.47 7.06
N CYS A 183 4.33 -16.24 6.08
CA CYS A 183 4.24 -17.69 6.18
C CYS A 183 5.62 -18.37 6.22
N ASN A 184 6.54 -17.96 5.33
CA ASN A 184 7.90 -18.50 5.31
C ASN A 184 8.65 -18.22 6.60
N GLY A 185 8.52 -17.00 7.15
CA GLY A 185 9.17 -16.62 8.40
C GLY A 185 8.65 -17.39 9.62
N GLN A 186 7.36 -17.69 9.64
CA GLN A 186 6.73 -18.45 10.74
C GLN A 186 6.75 -19.96 10.53
N GLY A 187 6.99 -20.44 9.31
CA GLY A 187 7.00 -21.87 8.99
C GLY A 187 5.59 -22.47 8.96
N CYS A 188 4.62 -21.77 8.39
CA CYS A 188 3.25 -22.25 8.19
C CYS A 188 2.85 -22.21 6.72
N GLU A 189 1.83 -23.00 6.36
CA GLU A 189 1.28 -23.01 5.02
C GLU A 189 0.42 -21.75 4.75
N MET A 190 0.48 -21.24 3.52
CA MET A 190 -0.31 -20.08 3.11
C MET A 190 -1.83 -20.32 3.27
N LYS A 191 -2.28 -21.57 3.03
CA LYS A 191 -3.66 -21.98 3.21
C LYS A 191 -4.14 -21.84 4.65
N ASP A 192 -3.28 -22.15 5.62
CA ASP A 192 -3.62 -22.06 7.05
C ASP A 192 -3.67 -20.60 7.51
N LYS A 193 -2.71 -19.78 7.06
CA LYS A 193 -2.74 -18.33 7.27
C LYS A 193 -4.01 -17.71 6.65
N PHE A 194 -4.38 -18.10 5.41
CA PHE A 194 -5.59 -17.61 4.76
C PHE A 194 -6.84 -17.91 5.60
N ARG A 195 -7.00 -19.15 6.07
CA ARG A 195 -8.14 -19.55 6.91
C ARG A 195 -8.22 -18.74 8.20
N GLU A 196 -7.09 -18.47 8.83
CA GLU A 196 -7.02 -17.64 10.04
C GLU A 196 -7.38 -16.19 9.73
N ASN A 197 -6.77 -15.64 8.67
CA ASN A 197 -6.91 -14.23 8.28
C ASN A 197 -8.30 -13.90 7.72
N PHE A 198 -8.97 -14.86 7.09
CA PHE A 198 -10.32 -14.69 6.54
C PHE A 198 -11.31 -14.22 7.61
N TRP A 199 -11.20 -14.75 8.83
CA TRP A 199 -12.08 -14.39 9.93
C TRP A 199 -11.78 -13.02 10.56
N ILE A 200 -10.65 -12.42 10.23
CA ILE A 200 -10.29 -11.06 10.61
C ILE A 200 -10.69 -10.09 9.49
N ALA A 201 -10.30 -10.39 8.27
CA ALA A 201 -10.40 -9.50 7.14
C ALA A 201 -11.83 -9.38 6.58
N LEU A 202 -12.58 -10.51 6.48
CA LEU A 202 -13.92 -10.48 5.92
C LEU A 202 -14.92 -9.63 6.72
N PRO A 203 -15.03 -9.75 8.06
CA PRO A 203 -15.90 -8.88 8.85
C PRO A 203 -15.54 -7.40 8.72
N ALA A 204 -14.24 -7.10 8.66
CA ALA A 204 -13.75 -5.74 8.45
C ALA A 204 -14.16 -5.18 7.08
N ALA A 205 -14.04 -5.98 6.02
CA ALA A 205 -14.44 -5.58 4.67
C ALA A 205 -15.97 -5.38 4.57
N LEU A 206 -16.76 -6.26 5.17
CA LEU A 206 -18.20 -6.10 5.19
C LEU A 206 -18.64 -4.84 5.96
N ALA A 207 -17.97 -4.53 7.08
CA ALA A 207 -18.23 -3.31 7.84
C ALA A 207 -17.82 -2.06 7.03
N ALA A 208 -16.66 -2.08 6.37
CA ALA A 208 -16.21 -0.99 5.51
C ALA A 208 -17.18 -0.79 4.33
N LEU A 209 -17.60 -1.86 3.66
CA LEU A 209 -18.58 -1.82 2.57
C LEU A 209 -19.91 -1.24 3.04
N ALA A 210 -20.40 -1.62 4.23
CA ALA A 210 -21.61 -1.07 4.81
C ALA A 210 -21.51 0.43 5.06
N LEU A 211 -20.36 0.91 5.58
CA LEU A 211 -20.11 2.35 5.76
C LEU A 211 -20.07 3.09 4.42
N ILE A 212 -19.37 2.54 3.42
CA ILE A 212 -19.35 3.11 2.06
C ILE A 212 -20.77 3.23 1.50
N LEU A 213 -21.58 2.19 1.61
CA LEU A 213 -22.98 2.22 1.15
C LEU A 213 -23.80 3.29 1.90
N VAL A 214 -23.69 3.35 3.22
CA VAL A 214 -24.42 4.36 4.02
C VAL A 214 -24.04 5.78 3.58
N ILE A 215 -22.77 6.05 3.36
CA ILE A 215 -22.29 7.36 2.91
C ILE A 215 -22.76 7.63 1.48
N SER A 216 -22.63 6.66 0.58
CA SER A 216 -23.08 6.79 -0.82
C SER A 216 -24.60 7.07 -0.93
N PHE A 217 -25.41 6.45 -0.07
CA PHE A 217 -26.85 6.72 -0.03
C PHE A 217 -27.20 8.08 0.56
N ARG A 218 -26.35 8.64 1.46
CA ARG A 218 -26.56 9.96 2.06
C ARG A 218 -26.12 11.11 1.18
N GLN A 219 -25.09 10.89 0.36
CA GLN A 219 -24.52 11.94 -0.50
C GLN A 219 -25.35 12.24 -1.75
N ALA A 220 -26.50 11.63 -1.95
CA ALA A 220 -27.39 11.79 -3.10
C ALA A 220 -26.60 12.17 -4.37
N PRO A 221 -26.11 11.20 -5.13
CA PRO A 221 -25.32 11.48 -6.32
C PRO A 221 -26.14 12.35 -7.27
N GLY A 222 -25.51 13.32 -7.92
CA GLY A 222 -26.12 14.02 -9.03
C GLY A 222 -26.57 13.01 -10.12
N THR A 223 -27.40 13.44 -11.04
CA THR A 223 -27.65 12.62 -12.24
C THR A 223 -26.32 12.44 -12.96
N PRO A 224 -25.82 11.20 -13.11
CA PRO A 224 -24.52 10.99 -13.74
C PRO A 224 -24.55 11.55 -15.16
N ILE A 225 -23.56 12.38 -15.48
CA ILE A 225 -23.35 12.87 -16.84
C ILE A 225 -22.61 11.74 -17.57
N VAL A 226 -23.35 10.81 -18.16
CA VAL A 226 -22.77 9.72 -18.94
C VAL A 226 -22.59 10.23 -20.36
N HIS A 227 -21.35 10.35 -20.81
CA HIS A 227 -20.99 10.62 -22.19
C HIS A 227 -20.88 9.32 -23.00
N GLU A 228 -20.76 9.45 -24.31
CA GLU A 228 -20.45 8.31 -25.17
C GLU A 228 -19.10 7.70 -24.76
N TYR A 229 -19.04 6.39 -24.70
CA TYR A 229 -17.84 5.63 -24.38
C TYR A 229 -17.38 4.79 -25.56
N HIS A 230 -16.07 4.63 -25.67
CA HIS A 230 -15.48 3.86 -26.76
C HIS A 230 -14.95 2.52 -26.24
N LEU A 231 -15.58 1.41 -26.63
CA LEU A 231 -15.21 0.07 -26.16
C LEU A 231 -13.74 -0.28 -26.43
N LEU A 232 -13.18 0.20 -27.56
CA LEU A 232 -11.76 -0.04 -27.88
C LEU A 232 -10.82 0.59 -26.87
N GLN A 233 -11.16 1.75 -26.31
CA GLN A 233 -10.34 2.45 -25.29
C GLN A 233 -10.32 1.70 -23.95
N MET A 234 -11.32 0.87 -23.68
CA MET A 234 -11.38 0.07 -22.46
C MET A 234 -10.46 -1.16 -22.52
N VAL A 235 -10.09 -1.61 -23.71
CA VAL A 235 -9.33 -2.87 -23.93
C VAL A 235 -8.02 -2.93 -23.13
N PRO A 236 -7.17 -1.88 -23.07
CA PRO A 236 -5.92 -1.93 -22.30
C PRO A 236 -6.17 -2.23 -20.82
N TYR A 237 -7.13 -1.55 -20.18
CA TYR A 237 -7.51 -1.82 -18.81
C TYR A 237 -8.09 -3.22 -18.62
N LEU A 238 -8.94 -3.69 -19.54
CA LEU A 238 -9.52 -5.03 -19.47
C LEU A 238 -8.43 -6.11 -19.59
N LEU A 239 -7.46 -5.94 -20.49
CA LEU A 239 -6.32 -6.86 -20.62
C LEU A 239 -5.48 -6.90 -19.34
N VAL A 240 -5.22 -5.74 -18.76
CA VAL A 240 -4.49 -5.64 -17.49
C VAL A 240 -5.27 -6.28 -16.35
N LEU A 241 -6.58 -6.05 -16.27
CA LEU A 241 -7.46 -6.66 -15.26
C LEU A 241 -7.51 -8.19 -15.41
N ILE A 242 -7.72 -8.69 -16.61
CA ILE A 242 -7.77 -10.12 -16.92
C ILE A 242 -6.40 -10.77 -16.63
N GLY A 243 -5.30 -10.13 -17.05
CA GLY A 243 -3.94 -10.59 -16.78
C GLY A 243 -3.63 -10.66 -15.28
N GLY A 244 -4.08 -9.66 -14.51
CA GLY A 244 -3.98 -9.65 -13.06
C GLY A 244 -4.77 -10.78 -12.41
N ILE A 245 -6.03 -10.98 -12.80
CA ILE A 245 -6.88 -12.07 -12.32
C ILE A 245 -6.30 -13.45 -12.69
N ALA A 246 -5.63 -13.54 -13.84
CA ALA A 246 -4.95 -14.78 -14.27
C ALA A 246 -3.64 -15.04 -13.50
N GLY A 247 -3.23 -14.17 -12.56
CA GLY A 247 -2.02 -14.31 -11.75
C GLY A 247 -0.73 -13.99 -12.49
N ILE A 248 -0.79 -13.23 -13.59
CA ILE A 248 0.41 -12.74 -14.28
C ILE A 248 1.07 -11.65 -13.43
N GLN A 249 2.39 -11.64 -13.37
CA GLN A 249 3.15 -10.64 -12.61
C GLN A 249 2.77 -9.20 -13.04
N VAL A 250 2.55 -8.31 -12.07
CA VAL A 250 2.04 -6.95 -12.29
C VAL A 250 2.84 -6.15 -13.32
N PHE A 251 4.17 -6.20 -13.26
CA PHE A 251 5.02 -5.50 -14.22
C PHE A 251 4.76 -5.96 -15.66
N ILE A 252 4.64 -7.29 -15.90
CA ILE A 252 4.34 -7.85 -17.23
C ILE A 252 2.95 -7.44 -17.69
N VAL A 253 1.98 -7.47 -16.78
CA VAL A 253 0.59 -7.05 -17.08
C VAL A 253 0.55 -5.58 -17.50
N LEU A 254 1.29 -4.71 -16.81
CA LEU A 254 1.41 -3.29 -17.19
C LEU A 254 2.06 -3.13 -18.58
N LEU A 255 3.10 -3.90 -18.89
CA LEU A 255 3.71 -3.87 -20.24
C LEU A 255 2.72 -4.29 -21.33
N ILE A 256 1.88 -5.30 -21.07
CA ILE A 256 0.80 -5.69 -22.00
C ILE A 256 -0.21 -4.53 -22.16
N GLY A 257 -0.57 -3.88 -21.06
CA GLY A 257 -1.44 -2.70 -21.08
C GLY A 257 -0.85 -1.55 -21.88
N ILE A 258 0.42 -1.23 -21.68
CA ILE A 258 1.15 -0.19 -22.43
C ILE A 258 1.16 -0.52 -23.93
N ALA A 259 1.55 -1.75 -24.30
CA ALA A 259 1.62 -2.16 -25.70
C ALA A 259 0.24 -2.12 -26.38
N SER A 260 -0.78 -2.68 -25.74
CA SER A 260 -2.16 -2.65 -26.28
C SER A 260 -2.73 -1.24 -26.35
N GLY A 261 -2.49 -0.41 -25.32
CA GLY A 261 -2.87 0.99 -25.32
C GLY A 261 -2.23 1.78 -26.45
N ALA A 262 -0.92 1.62 -26.65
CA ALA A 262 -0.20 2.26 -27.75
C ALA A 262 -0.77 1.89 -29.11
N VAL A 263 -1.02 0.61 -29.37
CA VAL A 263 -1.62 0.14 -30.63
C VAL A 263 -3.01 0.74 -30.85
N ILE A 264 -3.84 0.76 -29.81
CA ILE A 264 -5.22 1.26 -29.92
C ILE A 264 -5.24 2.79 -30.11
N MET A 265 -4.49 3.54 -29.29
CA MET A 265 -4.51 5.00 -29.33
C MET A 265 -3.94 5.54 -30.66
N LEU A 266 -2.86 4.93 -31.15
CA LEU A 266 -2.31 5.27 -32.48
C LEU A 266 -3.22 4.80 -33.61
N GLY A 267 -3.75 3.57 -33.53
CA GLY A 267 -4.61 2.98 -34.57
C GLY A 267 -5.95 3.69 -34.73
N THR A 268 -6.48 4.28 -33.66
CA THR A 268 -7.71 5.08 -33.68
C THR A 268 -7.46 6.58 -33.99
N GLY A 269 -6.20 6.99 -34.14
CA GLY A 269 -5.83 8.38 -34.42
C GLY A 269 -6.08 9.35 -33.30
N GLN A 270 -6.20 8.86 -32.05
CA GLN A 270 -6.43 9.71 -30.87
C GLN A 270 -5.17 10.46 -30.42
N THR A 271 -4.01 9.94 -30.74
CA THR A 271 -2.72 10.55 -30.46
C THR A 271 -1.74 10.31 -31.61
N THR A 272 -0.74 11.18 -31.71
CA THR A 272 0.41 10.93 -32.60
C THR A 272 1.49 10.15 -31.86
N LEU A 273 2.41 9.53 -32.59
CA LEU A 273 3.53 8.81 -31.95
C LEU A 273 4.37 9.72 -31.05
N LEU A 274 4.61 10.96 -31.46
CA LEU A 274 5.41 11.92 -30.69
C LEU A 274 4.68 12.37 -29.44
N ASP A 275 3.39 12.68 -29.54
CA ASP A 275 2.60 13.08 -28.37
C ASP A 275 2.48 11.92 -27.37
N MET A 276 2.29 10.69 -27.86
CA MET A 276 2.25 9.51 -27.01
C MET A 276 3.57 9.31 -26.27
N LEU A 277 4.73 9.40 -26.94
CA LEU A 277 6.04 9.29 -26.31
C LEU A 277 6.26 10.40 -25.26
N SER A 278 5.81 11.62 -25.55
CA SER A 278 5.85 12.74 -24.60
C SER A 278 4.98 12.45 -23.38
N SER A 279 3.75 11.96 -23.57
CA SER A 279 2.85 11.60 -22.47
C SER A 279 3.38 10.42 -21.65
N MET A 280 3.99 9.42 -22.28
CA MET A 280 4.71 8.34 -21.57
C MET A 280 5.83 8.89 -20.69
N GLY A 281 6.61 9.84 -21.22
CA GLY A 281 7.68 10.51 -20.47
C GLY A 281 7.15 11.29 -19.27
N SER A 282 6.07 12.04 -19.46
CA SER A 282 5.42 12.80 -18.38
C SER A 282 4.89 11.87 -17.29
N GLY A 283 4.12 10.82 -17.66
CA GLY A 283 3.59 9.88 -16.69
C GLY A 283 4.68 9.13 -15.93
N THR A 284 5.79 8.77 -16.61
CA THR A 284 6.96 8.16 -15.94
C THR A 284 7.61 9.14 -14.95
N SER A 285 7.74 10.41 -15.33
CA SER A 285 8.30 11.46 -14.48
C SER A 285 7.43 11.75 -13.26
N GLY A 286 6.11 11.63 -13.35
CA GLY A 286 5.19 11.79 -12.24
C GLY A 286 5.38 10.77 -11.12
N MET A 287 6.00 9.61 -11.42
CA MET A 287 6.37 8.61 -10.42
C MET A 287 7.71 8.88 -9.72
N PHE A 288 8.38 10.01 -10.01
CA PHE A 288 9.72 10.33 -9.49
C PHE A 288 9.75 10.31 -7.96
N GLU A 289 8.83 11.03 -7.32
CA GLU A 289 8.81 11.14 -5.85
C GLU A 289 8.59 9.77 -5.19
N THR A 290 7.65 8.99 -5.69
CA THR A 290 7.36 7.63 -5.22
C THR A 290 8.58 6.71 -5.33
N CYS A 291 9.28 6.75 -6.48
CA CYS A 291 10.51 5.99 -6.68
C CYS A 291 11.63 6.44 -5.74
N MET A 292 11.82 7.75 -5.57
CA MET A 292 12.87 8.29 -4.70
C MET A 292 12.61 7.95 -3.24
N VAL A 293 11.37 7.99 -2.78
CA VAL A 293 11.02 7.56 -1.41
C VAL A 293 11.38 6.09 -1.20
N ALA A 294 11.03 5.19 -2.12
CA ALA A 294 11.37 3.77 -2.01
C ALA A 294 12.90 3.55 -1.90
N ILE A 295 13.68 4.24 -2.72
CA ILE A 295 15.15 4.18 -2.73
C ILE A 295 15.73 4.70 -1.40
N LEU A 296 15.30 5.88 -0.96
CA LEU A 296 15.86 6.54 0.22
C LEU A 296 15.49 5.81 1.52
N VAL A 297 14.25 5.30 1.62
CA VAL A 297 13.84 4.45 2.74
C VAL A 297 14.69 3.19 2.81
N ALA A 298 14.90 2.49 1.69
CA ALA A 298 15.71 1.28 1.65
C ALA A 298 17.17 1.55 2.09
N ALA A 299 17.76 2.66 1.61
CA ALA A 299 19.10 3.11 2.00
C ALA A 299 19.19 3.41 3.52
N MET A 300 18.22 4.17 4.05
CA MET A 300 18.16 4.52 5.47
C MET A 300 18.02 3.26 6.35
N CYS A 301 17.12 2.36 5.98
CA CYS A 301 16.85 1.12 6.72
C CYS A 301 18.06 0.18 6.74
N ALA A 302 18.85 0.13 5.66
CA ALA A 302 20.11 -0.64 5.65
C ALA A 302 21.09 -0.15 6.71
N LEU A 303 21.27 1.15 6.84
CA LEU A 303 22.14 1.77 7.87
C LEU A 303 21.59 1.53 9.29
N ILE A 304 20.29 1.69 9.50
CA ILE A 304 19.63 1.44 10.80
C ILE A 304 19.79 -0.02 11.22
N ARG A 305 19.64 -0.95 10.28
CA ARG A 305 19.80 -2.39 10.50
C ARG A 305 21.23 -2.71 10.92
N GLU A 306 22.23 -2.19 10.21
CA GLU A 306 23.64 -2.40 10.52
C GLU A 306 24.01 -1.84 11.90
N ASN A 307 23.46 -0.69 12.28
CA ASN A 307 23.66 -0.07 13.59
C ASN A 307 22.84 -0.76 14.72
N GLY A 308 22.06 -1.81 14.40
CA GLY A 308 21.29 -2.59 15.37
C GLY A 308 20.04 -1.87 15.90
N GLY A 309 19.53 -0.86 15.18
CA GLY A 309 18.33 -0.11 15.60
C GLY A 309 17.10 -0.99 15.73
N PHE A 310 16.84 -1.84 14.74
CA PHE A 310 15.70 -2.76 14.80
C PHE A 310 15.83 -3.78 15.93
N THR A 311 17.05 -4.20 16.28
CA THR A 311 17.28 -5.10 17.44
C THR A 311 16.82 -4.50 18.77
N VAL A 312 16.94 -3.18 18.94
CA VAL A 312 16.46 -2.49 20.16
C VAL A 312 14.96 -2.50 20.22
N LEU A 313 14.30 -2.15 19.10
CA LEU A 313 12.85 -2.16 18.99
C LEU A 313 12.28 -3.55 19.29
N LEU A 314 12.84 -4.57 18.67
CA LEU A 314 12.47 -5.97 18.86
C LEU A 314 12.53 -6.39 20.33
N ARG A 315 13.61 -6.06 21.05
CA ARG A 315 13.76 -6.39 22.49
C ARG A 315 12.78 -5.62 23.38
N ALA A 316 12.50 -4.35 23.06
CA ALA A 316 11.56 -3.54 23.82
C ALA A 316 10.15 -4.14 23.74
N ILE A 317 9.69 -4.51 22.56
CA ILE A 317 8.38 -5.14 22.34
C ILE A 317 8.27 -6.47 23.11
N HIS A 318 9.25 -7.35 22.96
CA HIS A 318 9.24 -8.64 23.67
C HIS A 318 9.20 -8.48 25.21
N LYS A 319 9.81 -7.42 25.74
CA LYS A 319 9.80 -7.14 27.19
C LYS A 319 8.47 -6.57 27.69
N ILE A 320 7.79 -5.76 26.86
CA ILE A 320 6.55 -5.05 27.25
C ILE A 320 5.34 -5.97 27.13
N PHE A 321 5.27 -6.75 26.07
CA PHE A 321 4.09 -7.57 25.73
C PHE A 321 4.30 -9.02 26.15
N CYS A 322 3.70 -9.40 27.28
CA CYS A 322 3.84 -10.73 27.86
C CYS A 322 2.53 -11.53 27.80
N GLY A 323 2.65 -12.86 27.83
CA GLY A 323 1.52 -13.78 27.80
C GLY A 323 0.87 -13.88 26.41
N LYS A 324 -0.08 -14.80 26.25
CA LYS A 324 -0.61 -15.17 24.92
C LYS A 324 -1.31 -14.02 24.20
N LYS A 325 -2.24 -13.30 24.88
CA LYS A 325 -2.93 -12.15 24.27
C LYS A 325 -2.01 -10.94 24.12
N GLY A 326 -1.18 -10.68 25.12
CA GLY A 326 -0.16 -9.62 25.06
C GLY A 326 0.84 -9.88 23.93
N GLY A 327 1.33 -11.11 23.79
CA GLY A 327 2.22 -11.52 22.72
C GLY A 327 1.62 -11.32 21.31
N GLN A 328 0.34 -11.66 21.11
CA GLN A 328 -0.35 -11.42 19.84
C GLN A 328 -0.42 -9.92 19.50
N LEU A 329 -0.80 -9.08 20.48
CA LEU A 329 -0.81 -7.62 20.29
C LEU A 329 0.61 -7.09 20.07
N GLY A 330 1.59 -7.62 20.80
CA GLY A 330 3.00 -7.26 20.65
C GLY A 330 3.55 -7.56 19.25
N VAL A 331 3.21 -8.69 18.66
CA VAL A 331 3.55 -9.02 17.26
C VAL A 331 2.94 -8.01 16.30
N GLY A 332 1.67 -7.66 16.49
CA GLY A 332 1.00 -6.65 15.67
C GLY A 332 1.65 -5.27 15.77
N ILE A 333 1.88 -4.79 16.99
CA ILE A 333 2.55 -3.49 17.23
C ILE A 333 3.97 -3.49 16.70
N LEU A 334 4.69 -4.60 16.84
CA LEU A 334 6.05 -4.73 16.35
C LEU A 334 6.11 -4.48 14.83
N VAL A 335 5.30 -5.21 14.06
CA VAL A 335 5.30 -5.07 12.60
C VAL A 335 4.78 -3.71 12.17
N ALA A 336 3.80 -3.13 12.86
CA ALA A 336 3.29 -1.79 12.58
C ALA A 336 4.38 -0.72 12.76
N LEU A 337 5.16 -0.77 13.85
CA LEU A 337 6.27 0.16 14.08
C LEU A 337 7.40 -0.02 13.05
N LEU A 338 7.66 -1.26 12.64
CA LEU A 338 8.63 -1.53 11.58
C LEU A 338 8.14 -1.03 10.23
N ASP A 339 6.86 -1.14 9.95
CA ASP A 339 6.26 -0.62 8.71
C ASP A 339 6.30 0.92 8.66
N ILE A 340 6.00 1.60 9.76
CA ILE A 340 6.21 3.04 9.90
C ILE A 340 7.67 3.42 9.60
N ALA A 341 8.63 2.61 10.05
CA ALA A 341 10.04 2.85 9.85
C ALA A 341 10.51 2.57 8.41
N THR A 342 9.95 1.56 7.77
CA THR A 342 10.39 1.05 6.46
C THR A 342 9.52 1.51 5.30
N ALA A 343 8.35 2.08 5.58
CA ALA A 343 7.31 2.44 4.60
C ALA A 343 7.01 1.30 3.59
N ASN A 344 7.24 0.05 4.03
CA ASN A 344 7.08 -1.15 3.21
C ASN A 344 6.70 -2.35 4.07
N ASN A 345 5.49 -2.82 3.92
CA ASN A 345 4.92 -3.91 4.72
C ASN A 345 5.67 -5.25 4.57
N THR A 346 6.11 -5.62 3.37
CA THR A 346 6.87 -6.86 3.15
C THR A 346 8.21 -6.83 3.89
N VAL A 347 8.94 -5.70 3.80
CA VAL A 347 10.20 -5.50 4.51
C VAL A 347 9.98 -5.52 6.03
N ALA A 348 8.93 -4.85 6.51
CA ALA A 348 8.56 -4.84 7.93
C ALA A 348 8.31 -6.26 8.46
N ILE A 349 7.55 -7.08 7.72
CA ILE A 349 7.27 -8.48 8.06
C ILE A 349 8.57 -9.30 8.12
N VAL A 350 9.43 -9.18 7.11
CA VAL A 350 10.71 -9.91 7.06
C VAL A 350 11.58 -9.58 8.27
N ILE A 351 11.65 -8.30 8.65
CA ILE A 351 12.42 -7.85 9.83
C ILE A 351 11.78 -8.35 11.14
N ALA A 352 10.44 -8.34 11.23
CA ALA A 352 9.70 -8.76 12.41
C ALA A 352 9.76 -10.27 12.66
N ASN A 353 9.84 -11.07 11.59
CA ASN A 353 9.69 -12.53 11.62
C ASN A 353 10.51 -13.25 12.70
N PRO A 354 11.83 -13.01 12.88
CA PRO A 354 12.61 -13.76 13.87
C PRO A 354 12.10 -13.58 15.30
N ILE A 355 11.70 -12.36 15.68
CA ILE A 355 11.19 -12.08 17.02
C ILE A 355 9.73 -12.50 17.17
N ALA A 356 8.92 -12.29 16.14
CA ALA A 356 7.54 -12.76 16.14
C ALA A 356 7.49 -14.28 16.30
N LYS A 357 8.41 -15.02 15.69
CA LYS A 357 8.55 -16.47 15.85
C LYS A 357 8.94 -16.83 17.29
N GLN A 358 9.93 -16.16 17.86
CA GLN A 358 10.33 -16.36 19.26
C GLN A 358 9.15 -16.07 20.22
N MET A 359 8.45 -14.94 20.04
CA MET A 359 7.26 -14.62 20.83
C MET A 359 6.14 -15.65 20.66
N SER A 360 6.00 -16.20 19.46
CA SER A 360 5.04 -17.27 19.15
C SER A 360 5.34 -18.54 19.97
N GLU A 361 6.60 -18.95 20.00
CA GLU A 361 7.07 -20.10 20.78
C GLU A 361 6.95 -19.86 22.27
N ASP A 362 7.42 -18.71 22.79
CA ASP A 362 7.40 -18.36 24.22
C ASP A 362 5.99 -18.27 24.80
N TYR A 363 5.01 -17.81 24.02
CA TYR A 363 3.63 -17.57 24.50
C TYR A 363 2.60 -18.57 23.97
N GLY A 364 3.02 -19.61 23.26
CA GLY A 364 2.14 -20.65 22.73
C GLY A 364 1.13 -20.11 21.70
N ILE A 365 1.56 -19.19 20.86
CA ILE A 365 0.78 -18.68 19.72
C ILE A 365 1.06 -19.57 18.52
N THR A 366 0.04 -19.96 17.75
CA THR A 366 0.26 -20.80 16.57
C THR A 366 0.97 -20.03 15.45
N PRO A 367 1.89 -20.66 14.68
CA PRO A 367 2.59 -20.01 13.57
C PRO A 367 1.66 -19.34 12.56
N ARG A 368 0.55 -20.00 12.19
CA ARG A 368 -0.47 -19.43 11.29
C ARG A 368 -1.10 -18.15 11.82
N LYS A 369 -1.37 -18.08 13.14
CA LYS A 369 -1.94 -16.89 13.79
C LYS A 369 -0.92 -15.76 13.84
N THR A 370 0.33 -16.07 14.13
CA THR A 370 1.42 -15.09 14.10
C THR A 370 1.62 -14.53 12.69
N ALA A 371 1.63 -15.38 11.66
CA ALA A 371 1.72 -14.96 10.27
C ALA A 371 0.52 -14.07 9.86
N SER A 372 -0.70 -14.43 10.30
CA SER A 372 -1.90 -13.63 10.07
C SER A 372 -1.81 -12.25 10.73
N LEU A 373 -1.33 -12.17 11.98
CA LEU A 373 -1.18 -10.90 12.69
C LEU A 373 -0.10 -10.00 12.07
N LEU A 374 1.04 -10.58 11.67
CA LEU A 374 2.09 -9.84 10.96
C LEU A 374 1.54 -9.18 9.69
N ASP A 375 0.85 -9.95 8.86
CA ASP A 375 0.28 -9.44 7.61
C ASP A 375 -0.86 -8.44 7.86
N THR A 376 -1.75 -8.72 8.80
CA THR A 376 -2.90 -7.84 9.10
C THR A 376 -2.45 -6.48 9.65
N PHE A 377 -1.55 -6.45 10.63
CA PHE A 377 -1.12 -5.19 11.24
C PHE A 377 -0.19 -4.39 10.34
N SER A 378 0.62 -5.03 9.50
CA SER A 378 1.37 -4.32 8.46
C SER A 378 0.43 -3.73 7.39
N CYS A 379 -0.60 -4.45 7.01
CA CYS A 379 -1.63 -3.94 6.10
C CYS A 379 -2.33 -2.69 6.67
N ILE A 380 -2.70 -2.69 7.96
CA ILE A 380 -3.30 -1.53 8.63
C ILE A 380 -2.35 -0.33 8.58
N SER A 381 -1.09 -0.52 8.97
CA SER A 381 -0.10 0.57 9.01
C SER A 381 0.18 1.13 7.63
N GLN A 382 0.48 0.26 6.67
CA GLN A 382 0.83 0.65 5.30
C GLN A 382 -0.27 1.47 4.63
N GLY A 383 -1.54 1.15 4.88
CA GLY A 383 -2.67 1.85 4.27
C GLY A 383 -2.85 3.27 4.78
N ILE A 384 -2.49 3.55 6.03
CA ILE A 384 -2.67 4.87 6.65
C ILE A 384 -1.41 5.74 6.64
N LEU A 385 -0.26 5.21 6.18
CA LEU A 385 0.97 5.99 6.12
C LEU A 385 0.93 6.99 4.96
N PRO A 386 1.00 8.31 5.20
CA PRO A 386 0.95 9.31 4.13
C PRO A 386 2.15 9.24 3.17
N TYR A 387 3.23 8.62 3.59
CA TYR A 387 4.45 8.36 2.80
C TYR A 387 4.61 6.88 2.42
N GLY A 388 3.62 6.06 2.69
CA GLY A 388 3.59 4.65 2.30
C GLY A 388 3.37 4.47 0.80
N ALA A 389 3.91 3.41 0.23
CA ALA A 389 3.84 3.13 -1.21
C ALA A 389 2.42 3.16 -1.77
N GLN A 390 1.44 2.64 -1.04
CA GLN A 390 0.03 2.63 -1.45
C GLN A 390 -0.54 4.06 -1.58
N MET A 391 -0.26 4.91 -0.60
CA MET A 391 -0.74 6.30 -0.56
C MET A 391 -0.08 7.14 -1.66
N LEU A 392 1.25 7.03 -1.79
CA LEU A 392 2.00 7.79 -2.78
C LEU A 392 1.58 7.44 -4.21
N VAL A 393 1.38 6.13 -4.50
CA VAL A 393 0.90 5.70 -5.82
C VAL A 393 -0.51 6.21 -6.10
N ALA A 394 -1.40 6.17 -5.11
CA ALA A 394 -2.76 6.69 -5.28
C ALA A 394 -2.75 8.19 -5.59
N ILE A 395 -1.98 8.98 -4.83
CA ILE A 395 -1.84 10.43 -5.04
C ILE A 395 -1.20 10.74 -6.39
N SER A 396 -0.10 10.05 -6.73
CA SER A 396 0.58 10.24 -8.02
C SER A 396 -0.34 9.92 -9.20
N ALA A 397 -1.10 8.82 -9.13
CA ALA A 397 -2.03 8.45 -10.20
C ALA A 397 -3.17 9.48 -10.39
N VAL A 398 -3.64 10.08 -9.30
CA VAL A 398 -4.65 11.15 -9.33
C VAL A 398 -4.05 12.44 -9.90
N HIS A 399 -2.83 12.79 -9.48
CA HIS A 399 -2.12 13.98 -9.94
C HIS A 399 -1.82 13.94 -11.45
N GLU A 400 -1.41 12.78 -11.98
CA GLU A 400 -1.19 12.57 -13.43
C GLU A 400 -2.46 12.82 -14.25
N LEU A 401 -3.63 12.66 -13.66
CA LEU A 401 -4.92 12.95 -14.30
C LEU A 401 -5.36 14.41 -14.12
N GLY A 402 -4.53 15.25 -13.48
CA GLY A 402 -4.79 16.67 -13.27
C GLY A 402 -5.67 16.99 -12.05
N TYR A 403 -5.83 16.06 -11.12
CA TYR A 403 -6.55 16.30 -9.86
C TYR A 403 -5.56 16.46 -8.70
N GLU A 404 -5.97 17.24 -7.71
CA GLU A 404 -5.26 17.35 -6.44
C GLU A 404 -6.02 16.61 -5.34
N LEU A 405 -5.32 15.76 -4.58
CA LEU A 405 -5.89 14.98 -3.50
C LEU A 405 -4.86 14.78 -2.39
N SER A 406 -5.23 15.12 -1.16
CA SER A 406 -4.32 14.98 -0.04
C SER A 406 -4.40 13.59 0.61
N ALA A 407 -3.25 13.13 1.17
CA ALA A 407 -3.21 11.89 1.95
C ALA A 407 -4.24 11.89 3.09
N PHE A 408 -4.44 13.02 3.75
CA PHE A 408 -5.39 13.14 4.87
C PHE A 408 -6.85 13.06 4.43
N GLU A 409 -7.18 13.59 3.25
CA GLU A 409 -8.52 13.43 2.68
C GLU A 409 -8.80 11.97 2.35
N ILE A 410 -7.81 11.26 1.79
CA ILE A 410 -7.92 9.81 1.57
C ILE A 410 -8.10 9.09 2.90
N MET A 411 -7.24 9.35 3.90
CA MET A 411 -7.27 8.71 5.22
C MET A 411 -8.61 8.91 5.92
N ALA A 412 -9.22 10.08 5.82
CA ALA A 412 -10.52 10.39 6.41
C ALA A 412 -11.66 9.52 5.82
N ASN A 413 -11.49 8.99 4.60
CA ASN A 413 -12.45 8.17 3.88
C ASN A 413 -12.02 6.69 3.80
N LEU A 414 -10.85 6.33 4.35
CA LEU A 414 -10.28 4.99 4.27
C LEU A 414 -10.76 4.12 5.45
N PHE A 415 -11.96 3.55 5.32
CA PHE A 415 -12.62 2.84 6.40
C PHE A 415 -12.03 1.46 6.70
N TYR A 416 -11.51 0.76 5.68
CA TYR A 416 -11.08 -0.63 5.83
C TYR A 416 -9.98 -0.83 6.89
N PRO A 417 -8.88 -0.05 6.96
CA PRO A 417 -7.86 -0.22 8.01
C PRO A 417 -8.42 -0.05 9.42
N GLY A 418 -9.33 0.91 9.61
CA GLY A 418 -9.99 1.13 10.90
C GLY A 418 -10.86 -0.08 11.30
N MET A 419 -11.66 -0.60 10.37
CA MET A 419 -12.47 -1.79 10.61
C MET A 419 -11.60 -3.04 10.81
N LEU A 420 -10.48 -3.15 10.09
CA LEU A 420 -9.52 -4.23 10.22
C LEU A 420 -8.84 -4.22 11.60
N LEU A 421 -8.50 -3.04 12.12
CA LEU A 421 -7.98 -2.90 13.48
C LEU A 421 -8.99 -3.36 14.52
N VAL A 422 -10.25 -2.90 14.43
CA VAL A 422 -11.32 -3.33 15.35
C VAL A 422 -11.53 -4.84 15.28
N SER A 423 -11.64 -5.41 14.08
CA SER A 423 -11.78 -6.85 13.88
C SER A 423 -10.59 -7.63 14.47
N SER A 424 -9.36 -7.14 14.27
CA SER A 424 -8.14 -7.76 14.82
C SER A 424 -8.14 -7.77 16.35
N LEU A 425 -8.53 -6.67 16.97
CA LEU A 425 -8.62 -6.57 18.44
C LEU A 425 -9.69 -7.51 18.99
N ILE A 426 -10.85 -7.60 18.35
CA ILE A 426 -11.88 -8.58 18.71
C ILE A 426 -11.34 -10.01 18.59
N PHE A 427 -10.61 -10.30 17.53
CA PHE A 427 -9.99 -11.61 17.29
C PHE A 427 -8.95 -11.97 18.36
N ILE A 428 -8.15 -11.01 18.82
CA ILE A 428 -7.13 -11.22 19.85
C ILE A 428 -7.78 -11.37 21.25
N PHE A 429 -8.74 -10.53 21.60
CA PHE A 429 -9.19 -10.41 22.98
C PHE A 429 -10.48 -11.15 23.30
N VAL A 430 -11.38 -11.31 22.32
CA VAL A 430 -12.73 -11.84 22.53
C VAL A 430 -12.85 -13.28 22.05
N LEU A 431 -12.35 -13.59 20.85
CA LEU A 431 -12.53 -14.92 20.28
C LEU A 431 -11.57 -15.94 20.90
N PRO A 432 -12.07 -17.17 21.22
CA PRO A 432 -11.20 -18.24 21.69
C PRO A 432 -10.26 -18.71 20.58
N ASP A 433 -9.04 -19.11 20.96
CA ASP A 433 -8.13 -19.73 20.00
C ASP A 433 -8.75 -21.01 19.43
N ARG A 434 -8.82 -21.09 18.12
CA ARG A 434 -9.26 -22.30 17.43
C ARG A 434 -8.27 -23.43 17.74
N LYS A 435 -8.71 -24.46 18.44
CA LYS A 435 -7.93 -25.67 18.68
C LYS A 435 -7.55 -26.29 17.34
N ASN A 436 -6.31 -26.73 17.20
CA ASN A 436 -5.89 -27.52 16.04
C ASN A 436 -6.81 -28.73 15.90
N ALA A 437 -7.51 -28.85 14.79
CA ALA A 437 -8.28 -30.04 14.44
C ALA A 437 -7.37 -31.25 14.10
N GLU A 438 -6.04 -31.07 14.19
CA GLU A 438 -5.03 -32.04 13.72
C GLU A 438 -4.25 -32.76 14.83
N SER A 439 -4.67 -32.66 16.10
CA SER A 439 -4.01 -33.51 17.13
C SER A 439 -4.67 -34.89 17.33
N ASN A 440 -5.61 -35.27 16.46
CA ASN A 440 -6.31 -36.57 16.53
C ASN A 440 -6.41 -37.27 15.16
N ALA A 441 -5.37 -37.24 14.35
CA ALA A 441 -5.26 -38.14 13.19
C ALA A 441 -3.90 -38.84 13.17
#